data_bcb947ee7867aa8b99adab06d58bfcdb
#
_entry.id   bcb947ee7867aa8b99adab06d58bfcdb
#
_cell.length_a   1.000
_cell.length_b   1.000
_cell.length_c   1.000
_cell.angle_alpha   90.00
_cell.angle_beta   90.00
_cell.angle_gamma   90.00
#
_symmetry.space_group_name_H-M   'P 1'
#
loop_
_entity.id
_entity.type
_entity.pdbx_description
1 polymer ?
#
loop_
_entity_poly.entity_id
_entity_poly.type
_entity_poly.pdbx_seq_one_letter_code
_entity_poly.pdbx_strand_id
1 'polypeptide(L)'
;MPYLHEITTVKAAKISMIWHPPCHIERQKGWKVMTVILVLATFLVFIVLDYVMNRGKAMRTVPVAADKVVTAESGGDVVDGFHVPQTVSYHSGHSWLMRERKNIVRVGADEFASALLGKIERIELPKPGQWIRQGQKVLTFFRDGVKAEMVSPTEGEVMEINRELLENPSMLRTDPYGKGWLLAVHVPDEENTTRNLLPKSLVRDWMRDAAERLYARQPALAGAMAADGGRPADDLLAGLPDANWEAVTAEFFLTV
;
A
#
# COMPACT_ATOMS: atom_id res chain seq x y z
N MET A 1 32.06 -96.12 20.92
CA MET A 1 33.28 -96.69 20.40
C MET A 1 34.05 -95.63 19.69
N PRO A 2 35.28 -95.68 19.86
CA PRO A 2 36.19 -94.72 20.49
C PRO A 2 37.18 -94.11 19.46
N TYR A 3 37.94 -93.19 19.88
CA TYR A 3 39.42 -93.02 19.84
C TYR A 3 39.67 -91.49 19.80
N LEU A 4 40.10 -90.88 20.85
CA LEU A 4 41.47 -90.84 21.48
C LEU A 4 42.58 -90.41 20.53
N HIS A 5 43.33 -89.49 21.09
CA HIS A 5 44.72 -89.09 20.87
C HIS A 5 44.96 -87.88 19.94
N GLU A 6 45.81 -86.95 20.19
CA GLU A 6 46.84 -86.82 21.21
C GLU A 6 47.34 -85.37 21.28
N ILE A 7 47.83 -85.05 22.37
CA ILE A 7 48.52 -83.85 22.81
C ILE A 7 49.75 -83.58 21.93
N THR A 8 49.97 -82.34 21.58
CA THR A 8 51.34 -81.82 21.51
C THR A 8 51.40 -80.35 21.89
N THR A 9 51.92 -80.09 23.03
CA THR A 9 52.42 -78.85 23.57
C THR A 9 53.52 -78.27 22.73
N VAL A 10 53.39 -77.02 22.29
CA VAL A 10 54.47 -76.16 21.87
C VAL A 10 54.42 -74.85 22.61
N LYS A 11 55.53 -74.62 23.24
CA LYS A 11 55.92 -73.53 24.16
C LYS A 11 55.60 -72.13 23.63
N ALA A 12 55.22 -71.33 24.58
CA ALA A 12 55.09 -69.87 24.54
C ALA A 12 56.36 -69.20 23.94
N ALA A 13 56.11 -68.29 23.02
CA ALA A 13 56.97 -67.13 22.78
C ALA A 13 56.17 -65.86 23.06
N LYS A 14 56.51 -65.26 24.17
CA LYS A 14 55.98 -63.99 24.66
C LYS A 14 56.59 -62.87 23.82
N ILE A 15 55.90 -62.44 22.77
CA ILE A 15 56.27 -61.22 22.04
C ILE A 15 55.43 -60.11 22.66
N SER A 16 56.05 -59.30 23.49
CA SER A 16 55.51 -58.02 23.97
C SER A 16 55.52 -57.04 22.82
N MET A 17 54.37 -56.94 22.15
CA MET A 17 54.18 -55.90 21.16
C MET A 17 53.76 -54.61 21.93
N ILE A 18 54.81 -53.75 22.06
CA ILE A 18 54.59 -52.37 22.59
C ILE A 18 53.71 -51.62 21.59
N TRP A 19 52.49 -51.50 21.93
CA TRP A 19 51.54 -50.69 21.15
C TRP A 19 51.75 -49.21 21.50
N HIS A 20 52.38 -48.48 20.58
CA HIS A 20 52.40 -47.01 20.66
C HIS A 20 51.11 -46.45 20.05
N PRO A 21 50.29 -45.72 20.82
CA PRO A 21 49.14 -45.04 20.20
C PRO A 21 49.67 -43.91 19.31
N PRO A 22 49.09 -43.72 18.10
CA PRO A 22 49.51 -42.64 17.24
C PRO A 22 49.02 -41.31 17.88
N CYS A 23 49.99 -40.44 18.10
CA CYS A 23 49.82 -39.06 18.57
C CYS A 23 49.17 -38.18 17.48
N HIS A 24 47.90 -38.43 17.17
CA HIS A 24 47.19 -37.69 16.10
C HIS A 24 45.86 -37.06 16.51
N ILE A 25 45.49 -37.05 17.80
CA ILE A 25 44.14 -36.60 18.19
C ILE A 25 44.09 -35.09 18.54
N GLU A 26 45.19 -34.43 18.77
CA GLU A 26 45.18 -33.02 19.19
C GLU A 26 45.16 -32.01 18.04
N ARG A 27 45.56 -32.38 16.83
CA ARG A 27 45.60 -31.46 15.68
C ARG A 27 44.20 -31.22 15.03
N GLN A 28 43.23 -32.10 15.25
CA GLN A 28 41.88 -31.97 14.67
C GLN A 28 40.97 -30.99 15.40
N LYS A 29 41.17 -30.75 16.69
CA LYS A 29 40.35 -29.77 17.43
C LYS A 29 40.62 -28.33 17.00
N GLY A 30 41.89 -27.98 16.75
CA GLY A 30 42.29 -26.65 16.29
C GLY A 30 41.75 -26.31 14.90
N TRP A 31 41.70 -27.26 13.98
CA TRP A 31 41.21 -27.07 12.61
C TRP A 31 39.68 -26.78 12.61
N LYS A 32 38.89 -27.55 13.38
CA LYS A 32 37.45 -27.36 13.47
C LYS A 32 37.10 -26.00 14.09
N VAL A 33 37.86 -25.56 15.09
CA VAL A 33 37.66 -24.22 15.68
C VAL A 33 38.06 -23.11 14.70
N MET A 34 39.14 -23.28 13.95
CA MET A 34 39.61 -22.34 12.93
C MET A 34 38.57 -22.21 11.80
N THR A 35 37.96 -23.31 11.34
CA THR A 35 36.95 -23.26 10.29
C THR A 35 35.65 -22.57 10.78
N VAL A 36 35.24 -22.81 12.02
CA VAL A 36 34.07 -22.13 12.62
C VAL A 36 34.33 -20.62 12.73
N ILE A 37 35.50 -20.22 13.22
CA ILE A 37 35.89 -18.81 13.33
C ILE A 37 35.90 -18.14 11.94
N LEU A 38 36.45 -18.83 10.91
CA LEU A 38 36.49 -18.29 9.55
C LEU A 38 35.12 -18.12 8.95
N VAL A 39 34.20 -19.07 9.16
CA VAL A 39 32.81 -18.97 8.74
C VAL A 39 32.10 -17.82 9.46
N LEU A 40 32.28 -17.68 10.77
CA LEU A 40 31.69 -16.56 11.51
C LEU A 40 32.24 -15.19 11.05
N ALA A 41 33.57 -15.15 10.77
CA ALA A 41 34.17 -13.92 10.23
C ALA A 41 33.62 -13.55 8.85
N THR A 42 33.42 -14.53 7.96
CA THR A 42 32.79 -14.24 6.65
C THR A 42 31.36 -13.75 6.78
N PHE A 43 30.54 -14.34 7.68
CA PHE A 43 29.19 -13.83 7.96
C PHE A 43 29.22 -12.41 8.50
N LEU A 44 30.16 -12.11 9.40
CA LEU A 44 30.30 -10.77 9.97
C LEU A 44 30.69 -9.75 8.88
N VAL A 45 31.60 -10.13 7.97
CA VAL A 45 31.95 -9.29 6.81
C VAL A 45 30.73 -9.04 5.92
N PHE A 46 29.91 -10.06 5.63
CA PHE A 46 28.70 -9.88 4.84
C PHE A 46 27.67 -8.98 5.54
N ILE A 47 27.49 -9.13 6.84
CA ILE A 47 26.60 -8.25 7.63
C ILE A 47 27.09 -6.80 7.60
N VAL A 48 28.41 -6.59 7.76
CA VAL A 48 29.00 -5.25 7.70
C VAL A 48 28.89 -4.66 6.29
N LEU A 49 29.14 -5.45 5.26
CA LEU A 49 28.96 -5.02 3.87
C LEU A 49 27.51 -4.66 3.58
N ASP A 50 26.56 -5.51 3.98
CA ASP A 50 25.12 -5.22 3.84
C ASP A 50 24.74 -3.97 4.61
N TYR A 51 25.21 -3.83 5.85
CA TYR A 51 24.97 -2.63 6.66
C TYR A 51 25.55 -1.37 6.02
N VAL A 52 26.78 -1.41 5.50
CA VAL A 52 27.42 -0.26 4.83
C VAL A 52 26.72 0.06 3.51
N MET A 53 26.37 -0.95 2.71
CA MET A 53 25.66 -0.77 1.44
C MET A 53 24.22 -0.27 1.66
N ASN A 54 23.54 -0.77 2.69
CA ASN A 54 22.18 -0.32 3.03
C ASN A 54 22.19 1.03 3.77
N ARG A 55 23.22 1.32 4.56
CA ARG A 55 23.36 2.65 5.19
C ARG A 55 23.52 3.76 4.15
N GLY A 56 24.17 3.46 3.02
CA GLY A 56 24.26 4.37 1.87
C GLY A 56 22.91 4.57 1.15
N LYS A 57 21.99 3.58 1.25
CA LYS A 57 20.63 3.70 0.72
C LYS A 57 19.68 4.41 1.67
N ALA A 58 19.85 4.25 2.99
CA ALA A 58 19.05 4.95 3.99
C ALA A 58 19.41 6.45 4.13
N MET A 59 20.56 6.86 3.60
CA MET A 59 21.02 8.26 3.63
C MET A 59 21.08 8.93 2.26
N ARG A 60 20.55 8.29 1.23
CA ARG A 60 19.98 9.02 0.11
C ARG A 60 18.59 9.51 0.56
N THR A 61 18.56 10.51 1.43
CA THR A 61 17.67 11.62 1.20
C THR A 61 18.01 12.02 -0.23
N VAL A 62 17.22 11.54 -1.19
CA VAL A 62 17.02 12.24 -2.44
C VAL A 62 16.90 13.68 -1.97
N PRO A 63 17.74 14.64 -2.44
CA PRO A 63 17.39 16.01 -2.22
C PRO A 63 15.97 16.03 -2.75
N VAL A 64 15.02 16.28 -1.88
CA VAL A 64 13.73 16.79 -2.26
C VAL A 64 14.16 18.02 -3.05
N ALA A 65 14.35 17.85 -4.35
CA ALA A 65 14.24 18.93 -5.30
C ALA A 65 12.92 19.50 -4.85
N ALA A 66 12.99 20.72 -4.29
CA ALA A 66 11.86 21.44 -3.76
C ALA A 66 10.75 21.09 -4.72
N ASP A 67 9.94 20.13 -4.25
CA ASP A 67 8.92 19.57 -5.05
C ASP A 67 8.25 20.79 -5.60
N LYS A 68 8.32 20.97 -6.92
CA LYS A 68 7.25 21.66 -7.54
C LYS A 68 6.05 20.96 -6.93
N VAL A 69 5.52 21.55 -5.87
CA VAL A 69 4.13 21.43 -5.54
C VAL A 69 3.51 21.55 -6.91
N VAL A 70 3.15 20.42 -7.50
CA VAL A 70 2.24 20.40 -8.61
C VAL A 70 0.97 20.86 -7.94
N THR A 71 0.95 22.16 -7.67
CA THR A 71 -0.28 22.89 -7.54
C THR A 71 -1.02 22.47 -8.78
N ALA A 72 -2.16 21.83 -8.60
CA ALA A 72 -3.07 21.40 -9.64
C ALA A 72 -3.61 22.64 -10.41
N GLU A 73 -2.78 23.64 -10.58
CA GLU A 73 -2.94 24.77 -11.46
C GLU A 73 -2.39 24.41 -12.81
N SER A 74 -3.14 23.65 -13.58
CA SER A 74 -2.97 23.73 -15.03
C SER A 74 -3.93 22.76 -15.72
N GLY A 75 -5.07 23.26 -16.19
CA GLY A 75 -5.79 22.63 -17.28
C GLY A 75 -6.71 21.49 -16.90
N GLY A 76 -7.21 21.42 -15.66
CA GLY A 76 -8.37 20.59 -15.33
C GLY A 76 -9.65 21.28 -15.78
N ASP A 77 -10.53 20.53 -16.43
CA ASP A 77 -11.87 21.03 -16.70
C ASP A 77 -12.66 21.17 -15.40
N VAL A 78 -13.47 22.19 -15.29
CA VAL A 78 -14.49 22.30 -14.27
C VAL A 78 -15.81 21.82 -14.87
N VAL A 79 -16.43 20.82 -14.26
CA VAL A 79 -17.69 20.22 -14.69
C VAL A 79 -18.71 20.38 -13.56
N ASP A 80 -19.74 21.15 -13.79
CA ASP A 80 -20.79 21.48 -12.80
C ASP A 80 -20.22 21.89 -11.43
N GLY A 81 -19.14 22.71 -11.47
CA GLY A 81 -18.46 23.23 -10.29
C GLY A 81 -17.37 22.32 -9.72
N PHE A 82 -17.25 21.06 -10.15
CA PHE A 82 -16.24 20.13 -9.71
C PHE A 82 -14.98 20.19 -10.58
N HIS A 83 -13.82 20.23 -9.95
CA HIS A 83 -12.54 20.21 -10.63
C HIS A 83 -12.21 18.78 -11.08
N VAL A 84 -11.86 18.61 -12.34
CA VAL A 84 -11.58 17.31 -12.97
C VAL A 84 -10.19 17.34 -13.62
N PRO A 85 -9.10 17.16 -12.85
CA PRO A 85 -7.75 17.13 -13.39
C PRO A 85 -7.52 16.02 -14.41
N GLN A 86 -6.88 16.35 -15.52
CA GLN A 86 -6.50 15.39 -16.56
C GLN A 86 -5.30 14.53 -16.19
N THR A 87 -4.61 14.86 -15.09
CA THR A 87 -3.41 14.18 -14.59
C THR A 87 -3.72 12.88 -13.85
N VAL A 88 -4.97 12.67 -13.44
CA VAL A 88 -5.43 11.48 -12.74
C VAL A 88 -6.34 10.64 -13.64
N SER A 89 -6.50 9.38 -13.29
CA SER A 89 -7.48 8.46 -13.90
C SER A 89 -8.58 8.18 -12.88
N TYR A 90 -9.82 8.08 -13.32
CA TYR A 90 -10.98 7.98 -12.47
C TYR A 90 -11.61 6.59 -12.52
N HIS A 91 -12.05 6.11 -11.37
CA HIS A 91 -12.93 4.96 -11.24
C HIS A 91 -14.38 5.44 -11.12
N SER A 92 -15.33 4.67 -11.63
CA SER A 92 -16.76 5.03 -11.61
C SER A 92 -17.35 5.24 -10.20
N GLY A 93 -16.68 4.74 -9.16
CA GLY A 93 -17.03 4.96 -7.75
C GLY A 93 -16.32 6.17 -7.11
N HIS A 94 -15.94 7.18 -7.89
CA HIS A 94 -15.38 8.46 -7.41
C HIS A 94 -14.04 8.35 -6.68
N SER A 95 -13.32 7.24 -6.84
CA SER A 95 -11.90 7.16 -6.48
C SER A 95 -11.02 7.46 -7.69
N TRP A 96 -9.89 8.12 -7.46
CA TRP A 96 -8.92 8.41 -8.50
C TRP A 96 -7.61 7.69 -8.26
N LEU A 97 -6.84 7.55 -9.36
CA LEU A 97 -5.52 6.97 -9.41
C LEU A 97 -4.56 7.90 -10.14
N MET A 98 -3.41 8.18 -9.53
CA MET A 98 -2.32 8.96 -10.14
C MET A 98 -1.03 8.16 -10.10
N ARG A 99 -0.35 8.05 -11.23
CA ARG A 99 0.96 7.43 -11.29
C ARG A 99 2.00 8.34 -10.66
N GLU A 100 2.63 7.87 -9.59
CA GLU A 100 3.73 8.58 -8.93
C GLU A 100 5.09 8.21 -9.55
N ARG A 101 5.32 6.91 -9.74
CA ARG A 101 6.52 6.33 -10.35
C ARG A 101 6.19 4.95 -10.92
N LYS A 102 7.18 4.30 -11.55
CA LYS A 102 6.96 2.97 -12.12
C LYS A 102 6.37 2.01 -11.07
N ASN A 103 5.26 1.39 -11.39
CA ASN A 103 4.52 0.43 -10.56
C ASN A 103 4.05 0.99 -9.20
N ILE A 104 4.11 2.30 -8.97
CA ILE A 104 3.56 2.92 -7.76
C ILE A 104 2.54 3.97 -8.15
N VAL A 105 1.35 3.83 -7.61
CA VAL A 105 0.24 4.74 -7.84
C VAL A 105 -0.28 5.29 -6.52
N ARG A 106 -0.66 6.56 -6.51
CA ARG A 106 -1.44 7.16 -5.44
C ARG A 106 -2.93 7.02 -5.73
N VAL A 107 -3.68 6.81 -4.69
CA VAL A 107 -5.14 6.67 -4.70
C VAL A 107 -5.76 7.72 -3.78
N GLY A 108 -6.85 8.31 -4.21
CA GLY A 108 -7.63 9.26 -3.41
C GLY A 108 -9.10 9.27 -3.83
N ALA A 109 -9.87 10.17 -3.21
CA ALA A 109 -11.24 10.47 -3.58
C ALA A 109 -11.28 11.77 -4.39
N ASP A 110 -12.15 11.86 -5.39
CA ASP A 110 -12.28 13.05 -6.21
C ASP A 110 -13.02 14.19 -5.48
N GLU A 111 -13.11 15.35 -6.10
CA GLU A 111 -13.74 16.52 -5.47
C GLU A 111 -15.23 16.30 -5.24
N PHE A 112 -15.92 15.58 -6.12
CA PHE A 112 -17.33 15.21 -5.92
C PHE A 112 -17.50 14.34 -4.68
N ALA A 113 -16.70 13.27 -4.57
CA ALA A 113 -16.73 12.39 -3.41
C ALA A 113 -16.38 13.14 -2.12
N SER A 114 -15.36 13.99 -2.14
CA SER A 114 -14.96 14.77 -0.96
C SER A 114 -16.06 15.74 -0.51
N ALA A 115 -16.79 16.34 -1.44
CA ALA A 115 -17.91 17.22 -1.15
C ALA A 115 -19.15 16.44 -0.64
N LEU A 116 -19.38 15.24 -1.19
CA LEU A 116 -20.46 14.35 -0.75
C LEU A 116 -20.19 13.78 0.65
N LEU A 117 -18.94 13.42 0.94
CA LEU A 117 -18.50 12.99 2.26
C LEU A 117 -18.64 14.11 3.30
N GLY A 118 -18.36 15.35 2.91
CA GLY A 118 -18.48 16.51 3.77
C GLY A 118 -17.50 16.49 4.95
N LYS A 119 -17.98 16.83 6.14
CA LYS A 119 -17.16 16.88 7.35
C LYS A 119 -16.94 15.47 7.92
N ILE A 120 -15.80 14.87 7.59
CA ILE A 120 -15.40 13.55 8.08
C ILE A 120 -14.70 13.68 9.43
N GLU A 121 -15.00 12.78 10.36
CA GLU A 121 -14.38 12.70 11.69
C GLU A 121 -13.20 11.74 11.71
N ARG A 122 -13.26 10.63 10.97
CA ARG A 122 -12.26 9.57 10.98
C ARG A 122 -12.25 8.83 9.65
N ILE A 123 -11.05 8.41 9.25
CA ILE A 123 -10.82 7.61 8.04
C ILE A 123 -10.13 6.31 8.47
N GLU A 124 -10.61 5.18 7.97
CA GLU A 124 -9.94 3.88 8.09
C GLU A 124 -9.43 3.41 6.74
N LEU A 125 -8.16 3.06 6.70
CA LEU A 125 -7.43 2.62 5.51
C LEU A 125 -6.84 1.23 5.73
N PRO A 126 -6.60 0.45 4.67
CA PRO A 126 -5.88 -0.81 4.76
C PRO A 126 -4.44 -0.58 5.25
N LYS A 127 -3.90 -1.58 5.92
CA LYS A 127 -2.54 -1.48 6.49
C LYS A 127 -1.47 -1.58 5.39
N PRO A 128 -0.32 -0.90 5.54
CA PRO A 128 0.84 -1.16 4.71
C PRO A 128 1.20 -2.66 4.71
N GLY A 129 1.58 -3.19 3.54
CA GLY A 129 1.80 -4.61 3.31
C GLY A 129 0.54 -5.42 3.00
N GLN A 130 -0.64 -4.86 3.12
CA GLN A 130 -1.89 -5.53 2.79
C GLN A 130 -2.12 -5.51 1.27
N TRP A 131 -2.49 -6.68 0.72
CA TRP A 131 -2.96 -6.76 -0.65
C TRP A 131 -4.42 -6.33 -0.75
N ILE A 132 -4.72 -5.44 -1.69
CA ILE A 132 -6.09 -4.99 -2.01
C ILE A 132 -6.44 -5.37 -3.45
N ARG A 133 -7.72 -5.56 -3.72
CA ARG A 133 -8.23 -5.85 -5.06
C ARG A 133 -9.01 -4.66 -5.60
N GLN A 134 -8.97 -4.49 -6.91
CA GLN A 134 -9.83 -3.51 -7.57
C GLN A 134 -11.30 -3.82 -7.30
N GLY A 135 -12.10 -2.80 -6.99
CA GLY A 135 -13.51 -2.94 -6.60
C GLY A 135 -13.73 -3.43 -5.16
N GLN A 136 -12.68 -3.72 -4.40
CA GLN A 136 -12.81 -4.09 -2.99
C GLN A 136 -13.11 -2.85 -2.14
N LYS A 137 -14.08 -2.93 -1.21
CA LYS A 137 -14.38 -1.90 -0.21
C LYS A 137 -13.24 -1.86 0.79
N VAL A 138 -12.37 -0.85 0.72
CA VAL A 138 -11.16 -0.74 1.53
C VAL A 138 -10.94 0.63 2.15
N LEU A 139 -11.68 1.63 1.69
CA LEU A 139 -11.61 2.99 2.19
C LEU A 139 -12.90 3.25 2.96
N THR A 140 -12.79 3.54 4.26
CA THR A 140 -13.96 3.76 5.12
C THR A 140 -13.87 5.13 5.77
N PHE A 141 -14.93 5.89 5.65
CA PHE A 141 -15.08 7.24 6.19
C PHE A 141 -16.18 7.25 7.24
N PHE A 142 -15.98 7.99 8.32
CA PHE A 142 -16.94 8.09 9.41
C PHE A 142 -17.39 9.53 9.64
N ARG A 143 -18.69 9.68 9.80
CA ARG A 143 -19.37 10.95 10.10
C ARG A 143 -20.56 10.68 11.02
N ASP A 144 -20.63 11.37 12.15
CA ASP A 144 -21.74 11.25 13.11
C ASP A 144 -22.05 9.79 13.52
N GLY A 145 -21.00 8.96 13.63
CA GLY A 145 -21.12 7.54 13.97
C GLY A 145 -21.58 6.62 12.81
N VAL A 146 -21.89 7.18 11.64
CA VAL A 146 -22.26 6.44 10.42
C VAL A 146 -21.02 6.26 9.54
N LYS A 147 -20.97 5.15 8.78
CA LYS A 147 -19.85 4.87 7.87
C LYS A 147 -20.27 4.99 6.40
N ALA A 148 -19.35 5.49 5.58
CA ALA A 148 -19.37 5.35 4.13
C ALA A 148 -18.16 4.57 3.68
N GLU A 149 -18.36 3.65 2.75
CA GLU A 149 -17.31 2.84 2.19
C GLU A 149 -17.06 3.22 0.72
N MET A 150 -15.79 3.15 0.29
CA MET A 150 -15.44 3.40 -1.11
C MET A 150 -14.54 2.25 -1.60
N VAL A 151 -14.69 1.93 -2.86
CA VAL A 151 -13.93 0.84 -3.49
C VAL A 151 -12.55 1.29 -3.96
N SER A 152 -11.60 0.35 -3.95
CA SER A 152 -10.29 0.59 -4.52
C SER A 152 -10.35 0.70 -6.04
N PRO A 153 -9.72 1.70 -6.65
CA PRO A 153 -9.63 1.83 -8.11
C PRO A 153 -8.60 0.89 -8.73
N THR A 154 -7.78 0.23 -7.90
CA THR A 154 -6.64 -0.60 -8.35
C THR A 154 -6.49 -1.87 -7.52
N GLU A 155 -5.71 -2.81 -8.06
CA GLU A 155 -5.25 -3.99 -7.36
C GLU A 155 -3.74 -3.86 -7.07
N GLY A 156 -3.30 -4.29 -5.88
CA GLY A 156 -1.88 -4.29 -5.52
C GLY A 156 -1.63 -4.31 -4.01
N GLU A 157 -0.36 -4.16 -3.65
CA GLU A 157 0.08 -4.09 -2.27
C GLU A 157 0.12 -2.64 -1.77
N VAL A 158 -0.50 -2.37 -0.65
CA VAL A 158 -0.46 -1.05 -0.01
C VAL A 158 0.95 -0.81 0.52
N MET A 159 1.63 0.20 -0.03
CA MET A 159 2.98 0.57 0.38
C MET A 159 2.98 1.59 1.50
N GLU A 160 2.08 2.56 1.42
CA GLU A 160 2.02 3.70 2.33
C GLU A 160 0.58 4.19 2.48
N ILE A 161 0.28 4.73 3.64
CA ILE A 161 -0.96 5.44 3.95
C ILE A 161 -0.64 6.89 4.34
N ASN A 162 -1.50 7.81 3.97
CA ASN A 162 -1.34 9.22 4.32
C ASN A 162 -1.70 9.47 5.79
N ARG A 163 -0.69 9.46 6.66
CA ARG A 163 -0.89 9.68 8.10
C ARG A 163 -1.35 11.10 8.42
N GLU A 164 -0.86 12.09 7.67
CA GLU A 164 -1.24 13.48 7.85
C GLU A 164 -2.75 13.67 7.59
N LEU A 165 -3.28 12.98 6.58
CA LEU A 165 -4.71 12.97 6.31
C LEU A 165 -5.54 12.30 7.42
N LEU A 166 -5.01 11.21 8.03
CA LEU A 166 -5.68 10.55 9.14
C LEU A 166 -5.77 11.44 10.38
N GLU A 167 -4.76 12.28 10.60
CA GLU A 167 -4.73 13.27 11.69
C GLU A 167 -5.60 14.50 11.36
N ASN A 168 -5.69 14.86 10.08
CA ASN A 168 -6.46 16.01 9.61
C ASN A 168 -7.34 15.65 8.39
N PRO A 169 -8.50 15.01 8.58
CA PRO A 169 -9.39 14.59 7.49
C PRO A 169 -9.90 15.73 6.60
N SER A 170 -9.86 16.98 7.07
CA SER A 170 -10.29 18.15 6.29
C SER A 170 -9.44 18.35 5.03
N MET A 171 -8.22 17.82 4.99
CA MET A 171 -7.35 17.89 3.81
C MET A 171 -7.93 17.18 2.59
N LEU A 172 -8.77 16.16 2.80
CA LEU A 172 -9.48 15.49 1.71
C LEU A 172 -10.37 16.49 0.93
N ARG A 173 -10.97 17.45 1.63
CA ARG A 173 -11.85 18.46 1.04
C ARG A 173 -11.06 19.63 0.46
N THR A 174 -10.02 20.10 1.13
CA THR A 174 -9.27 21.28 0.73
C THR A 174 -8.33 21.05 -0.45
N ASP A 175 -7.79 19.84 -0.58
CA ASP A 175 -6.86 19.48 -1.65
C ASP A 175 -6.99 17.98 -2.00
N PRO A 176 -8.13 17.58 -2.62
CA PRO A 176 -8.44 16.18 -2.86
C PRO A 176 -7.43 15.46 -3.79
N TYR A 177 -6.79 16.19 -4.69
CA TYR A 177 -5.85 15.63 -5.68
C TYR A 177 -4.37 15.78 -5.30
N GLY A 178 -4.05 16.58 -4.30
CA GLY A 178 -2.72 16.77 -3.77
C GLY A 178 -2.56 16.16 -2.40
N LYS A 179 -2.66 16.94 -1.33
CA LYS A 179 -2.45 16.47 0.06
C LYS A 179 -3.52 15.49 0.56
N GLY A 180 -4.69 15.47 -0.07
CA GLY A 180 -5.82 14.57 0.25
C GLY A 180 -5.69 13.14 -0.31
N TRP A 181 -4.51 12.72 -0.81
CA TRP A 181 -4.30 11.34 -1.19
C TRP A 181 -4.50 10.39 0.00
N LEU A 182 -5.00 9.18 -0.24
CA LEU A 182 -5.34 8.21 0.82
C LEU A 182 -4.24 7.18 1.03
N LEU A 183 -3.81 6.53 -0.05
CA LEU A 183 -2.81 5.46 0.01
C LEU A 183 -1.97 5.39 -1.27
N ALA A 184 -0.75 4.87 -1.13
CA ALA A 184 0.13 4.52 -2.23
C ALA A 184 0.16 2.99 -2.39
N VAL A 185 0.00 2.51 -3.62
CA VAL A 185 -0.12 1.08 -3.94
C VAL A 185 0.96 0.68 -4.93
N HIS A 186 1.63 -0.42 -4.65
CA HIS A 186 2.46 -1.10 -5.63
C HIS A 186 1.58 -1.97 -6.52
N VAL A 187 1.52 -1.63 -7.80
CA VAL A 187 0.70 -2.28 -8.81
C VAL A 187 1.61 -3.11 -9.72
N PRO A 188 1.57 -4.45 -9.66
CA PRO A 188 2.43 -5.30 -10.50
C PRO A 188 2.14 -5.17 -11.98
N ASP A 189 0.85 -4.97 -12.32
CA ASP A 189 0.34 -4.86 -13.68
C ASP A 189 -0.47 -3.56 -13.86
N GLU A 190 0.25 -2.48 -14.22
CA GLU A 190 -0.37 -1.17 -14.46
C GLU A 190 -1.36 -1.21 -15.64
N GLU A 191 -1.12 -2.06 -16.63
CA GLU A 191 -1.92 -2.13 -17.84
C GLU A 191 -3.33 -2.71 -17.55
N ASN A 192 -3.40 -3.75 -16.76
CA ASN A 192 -4.69 -4.32 -16.31
C ASN A 192 -5.45 -3.36 -15.42
N THR A 193 -4.76 -2.65 -14.54
CA THR A 193 -5.39 -1.66 -13.65
C THR A 193 -6.10 -0.56 -14.43
N THR A 194 -5.48 -0.05 -15.49
CA THR A 194 -6.05 1.07 -16.27
C THR A 194 -7.26 0.66 -17.11
N ARG A 195 -7.43 -0.63 -17.44
CA ARG A 195 -8.55 -1.12 -18.24
C ARG A 195 -9.93 -0.90 -17.61
N ASN A 196 -9.99 -0.91 -16.28
CA ASN A 196 -11.24 -0.76 -15.52
C ASN A 196 -11.46 0.68 -15.03
N LEU A 197 -10.61 1.62 -15.46
CA LEU A 197 -10.79 3.03 -15.20
C LEU A 197 -11.55 3.69 -16.36
N LEU A 198 -12.16 4.83 -16.07
CA LEU A 198 -12.92 5.57 -17.06
C LEU A 198 -12.00 6.07 -18.19
N PRO A 199 -12.37 5.85 -19.47
CA PRO A 199 -11.71 6.52 -20.58
C PRO A 199 -11.73 8.04 -20.39
N LYS A 200 -10.61 8.73 -20.63
CA LYS A 200 -10.52 10.19 -20.43
C LYS A 200 -11.59 10.98 -21.19
N SER A 201 -12.04 10.50 -22.34
CA SER A 201 -13.11 11.12 -23.11
C SER A 201 -14.48 11.08 -22.44
N LEU A 202 -14.71 10.13 -21.53
CA LEU A 202 -16.00 9.95 -20.86
C LEU A 202 -16.04 10.58 -19.47
N VAL A 203 -14.90 10.99 -18.91
CA VAL A 203 -14.82 11.49 -17.53
C VAL A 203 -15.71 12.72 -17.32
N ARG A 204 -15.76 13.65 -18.30
CA ARG A 204 -16.60 14.85 -18.20
C ARG A 204 -18.08 14.53 -18.15
N ASP A 205 -18.52 13.66 -19.06
CA ASP A 205 -19.95 13.29 -19.16
C ASP A 205 -20.37 12.46 -17.94
N TRP A 206 -19.49 11.57 -17.47
CA TRP A 206 -19.69 10.82 -16.23
C TRP A 206 -19.80 11.74 -14.99
N MET A 207 -18.92 12.74 -14.85
CA MET A 207 -19.00 13.69 -13.73
C MET A 207 -20.28 14.52 -13.78
N ARG A 208 -20.69 14.96 -14.98
CA ARG A 208 -21.96 15.67 -15.18
C ARG A 208 -23.15 14.81 -14.80
N ASP A 209 -23.20 13.56 -15.26
CA ASP A 209 -24.26 12.61 -14.91
C ASP A 209 -24.31 12.36 -13.38
N ALA A 210 -23.18 12.25 -12.71
CA ALA A 210 -23.13 12.12 -11.26
C ALA A 210 -23.73 13.35 -10.55
N ALA A 211 -23.36 14.57 -11.00
CA ALA A 211 -23.90 15.81 -10.47
C ALA A 211 -25.42 15.93 -10.72
N GLU A 212 -25.89 15.65 -11.94
CA GLU A 212 -27.31 15.67 -12.29
C GLU A 212 -28.10 14.67 -11.46
N ARG A 213 -27.63 13.45 -11.26
CA ARG A 213 -28.28 12.45 -10.40
C ARG A 213 -28.37 12.90 -8.94
N LEU A 214 -27.30 13.53 -8.42
CA LEU A 214 -27.34 14.09 -7.06
C LEU A 214 -28.38 15.21 -6.95
N TYR A 215 -28.41 16.15 -7.91
CA TYR A 215 -29.36 17.26 -7.92
C TYR A 215 -30.83 16.81 -8.13
N ALA A 216 -31.06 15.77 -8.94
CA ALA A 216 -32.38 15.18 -9.10
C ALA A 216 -32.92 14.60 -7.79
N ARG A 217 -32.04 14.05 -6.93
CA ARG A 217 -32.43 13.59 -5.59
C ARG A 217 -32.65 14.72 -4.60
N GLN A 218 -31.90 15.80 -4.75
CA GLN A 218 -31.85 16.92 -3.83
C GLN A 218 -31.98 18.25 -4.60
N PRO A 219 -33.20 18.62 -5.07
CA PRO A 219 -33.39 19.84 -5.87
C PRO A 219 -32.95 21.13 -5.15
N ALA A 220 -32.91 21.12 -3.82
CA ALA A 220 -32.43 22.24 -3.03
C ALA A 220 -30.92 22.52 -3.27
N LEU A 221 -30.12 21.51 -3.60
CA LEU A 221 -28.67 21.66 -3.90
C LEU A 221 -28.44 22.44 -5.20
N ALA A 222 -29.25 22.20 -6.23
CA ALA A 222 -29.15 22.93 -7.49
C ALA A 222 -29.38 24.44 -7.32
N GLY A 223 -30.33 24.82 -6.44
CA GLY A 223 -30.59 26.22 -6.09
C GLY A 223 -29.42 26.86 -5.31
N ALA A 224 -28.84 26.15 -4.38
CA ALA A 224 -27.72 26.64 -3.59
C ALA A 224 -26.47 26.86 -4.46
N MET A 225 -26.12 25.92 -5.34
CA MET A 225 -24.97 26.07 -6.25
C MET A 225 -25.14 27.24 -7.23
N ALA A 226 -26.35 27.47 -7.75
CA ALA A 226 -26.60 28.60 -8.62
C ALA A 226 -26.39 29.95 -7.90
N ALA A 227 -26.69 30.01 -6.59
CA ALA A 227 -26.49 31.21 -5.77
C ALA A 227 -24.99 31.48 -5.47
N ASP A 228 -24.17 30.45 -5.34
CA ASP A 228 -22.75 30.57 -5.00
C ASP A 228 -21.79 30.64 -6.21
N GLY A 229 -22.34 30.93 -7.39
CA GLY A 229 -21.52 31.05 -8.62
C GLY A 229 -21.01 29.72 -9.17
N GLY A 230 -21.71 28.62 -8.85
CA GLY A 230 -21.44 27.30 -9.39
C GLY A 230 -20.35 26.49 -8.68
N ARG A 231 -19.84 26.93 -7.52
CA ARG A 231 -18.96 26.10 -6.68
C ARG A 231 -19.80 25.16 -5.81
N PRO A 232 -19.41 23.88 -5.71
CA PRO A 232 -20.07 22.95 -4.79
C PRO A 232 -19.85 23.41 -3.34
N ALA A 233 -20.88 23.26 -2.52
CA ALA A 233 -20.76 23.47 -1.08
C ALA A 233 -19.71 22.51 -0.49
N ASP A 234 -19.07 22.92 0.60
CA ASP A 234 -18.07 22.09 1.29
C ASP A 234 -18.65 20.81 1.88
N ASP A 235 -19.95 20.78 2.09
CA ASP A 235 -20.72 19.61 2.51
C ASP A 235 -22.07 19.65 1.77
N LEU A 236 -22.19 18.82 0.73
CA LEU A 236 -23.38 18.79 -0.12
C LEU A 236 -24.64 18.31 0.58
N LEU A 237 -24.47 17.53 1.66
CA LEU A 237 -25.60 16.97 2.41
C LEU A 237 -25.83 17.68 3.75
N ALA A 238 -25.04 18.72 4.07
CA ALA A 238 -25.26 19.52 5.28
C ALA A 238 -26.61 20.26 5.23
N GLY A 239 -27.35 20.11 6.31
CA GLY A 239 -28.64 20.83 6.43
C GLY A 239 -29.82 20.25 5.63
N LEU A 240 -29.65 19.06 5.03
CA LEU A 240 -30.72 18.32 4.38
C LEU A 240 -31.27 17.27 5.36
N PRO A 241 -32.44 17.52 6.00
CA PRO A 241 -32.96 16.69 7.08
C PRO A 241 -33.31 15.25 6.66
N ASP A 242 -33.60 15.05 5.37
CA ASP A 242 -34.01 13.76 4.80
C ASP A 242 -32.87 13.04 4.04
N ALA A 243 -31.66 13.61 4.04
CA ALA A 243 -30.54 13.01 3.34
C ALA A 243 -29.96 11.82 4.15
N ASN A 244 -30.27 10.61 3.72
CA ASN A 244 -29.59 9.42 4.22
C ASN A 244 -28.17 9.39 3.65
N TRP A 245 -27.21 9.94 4.40
CA TRP A 245 -25.80 10.06 4.00
C TRP A 245 -25.22 8.70 3.60
N GLU A 246 -25.51 7.64 4.36
CA GLU A 246 -25.03 6.28 4.08
C GLU A 246 -25.58 5.77 2.72
N ALA A 247 -26.87 5.91 2.49
CA ALA A 247 -27.48 5.42 1.26
C ALA A 247 -27.01 6.21 0.03
N VAL A 248 -26.87 7.53 0.15
CA VAL A 248 -26.41 8.38 -0.95
C VAL A 248 -24.95 8.08 -1.27
N THR A 249 -24.09 8.02 -0.27
CA THR A 249 -22.66 7.68 -0.48
C THR A 249 -22.49 6.27 -1.04
N ALA A 250 -23.27 5.28 -0.56
CA ALA A 250 -23.20 3.91 -1.05
C ALA A 250 -23.54 3.78 -2.53
N GLU A 251 -24.49 4.56 -3.03
CA GLU A 251 -24.85 4.60 -4.44
C GLU A 251 -23.72 5.14 -5.31
N PHE A 252 -23.20 6.33 -4.98
CA PHE A 252 -22.16 6.97 -5.78
C PHE A 252 -20.81 6.25 -5.69
N PHE A 253 -20.51 5.64 -4.55
CA PHE A 253 -19.25 4.89 -4.34
C PHE A 253 -19.32 3.41 -4.76
N LEU A 254 -20.46 2.99 -5.32
CA LEU A 254 -20.72 1.63 -5.80
C LEU A 254 -20.54 0.57 -4.71
N THR A 255 -21.04 0.87 -3.52
CA THR A 255 -20.91 -0.02 -2.35
C THR A 255 -22.25 -0.62 -1.90
N VAL A 256 -23.29 -0.48 -2.73
CA VAL A 256 -24.62 -1.08 -2.54
C VAL A 256 -24.56 -2.60 -2.57
#